data_e8d71fc83b2b699a78c6bcf6958030b6
#
_entry.id   e8d71fc83b2b699a78c6bcf6958030b6
#
_cell.length_a   1.000
_cell.length_b   1.000
_cell.length_c   1.000
_cell.angle_alpha   90.00
_cell.angle_beta   90.00
_cell.angle_gamma   90.00
#
_symmetry.space_group_name_H-M   'P 1'
#
loop_
_entity.id
_entity.type
_entity.pdbx_description
1 polymer ?
#
loop_
_entity_poly.entity_id
_entity_poly.type
_entity_poly.pdbx_seq_one_letter_code
_entity_poly.pdbx_strand_id
1 'polypeptide(L)'
;MSDHDVISGESGTPAHRVLPLSRRDWLMRAGAGFGALPLFELLSREGQAGEILARPVGGAGASDPSWRRPATAKSVIFLFMEGGPSQIDLLDPKPLLNKLAGQRMPAVFKPVITPMGEFYSPILPSRRKWKQYGESGAWVSDWLPHITECVDDLAIIRSCWSNGLNHVGGVTQMNTGSTLSGRPSLGSWASYGLGTENQNLPAFVVIQDNARSTVAGGPRNWGAGFMPAVYQGTRIGGGAEPIPNLLPPATIAADRQQAKLALLDRLNRRHLETRFDQTELDARIQSFELAFRMQAEAPAAVDLADESAETRALYGLDDPATENNGRNCLLARRLVERGVRFVQLYCGAGSRWDSHQDIEKNHGAICRSTDKPVAGLIKDLKRRGLLEDTLVVWGGEFGRTPMSEKGDGRDHNPYGFTMWMAGGGIKPGVTVGATDDAGLHAIEDRLHVHDLHATILHCLGADHAKLIYRHQGRPERPTVNEGRVCRKLLA
;
A
#
# COMPACT_ATOMS: atom_id res chain seq x y z
N MET A 1 -58.83 39.16 29.08
CA MET A 1 -58.20 40.44 29.39
C MET A 1 -56.91 40.41 28.61
N SER A 2 -56.99 40.93 27.45
CA SER A 2 -56.61 42.25 26.91
C SER A 2 -55.09 42.35 26.83
N ASP A 3 -54.40 42.74 25.78
CA ASP A 3 -54.80 43.44 24.56
C ASP A 3 -53.72 43.27 23.47
N HIS A 4 -54.15 43.52 22.28
CA HIS A 4 -53.42 43.74 21.05
C HIS A 4 -52.22 44.70 21.15
N ASP A 5 -51.19 44.51 20.34
CA ASP A 5 -50.91 45.52 19.32
C ASP A 5 -50.05 44.97 18.15
N VAL A 6 -50.50 45.36 16.99
CA VAL A 6 -49.95 45.18 15.65
C VAL A 6 -49.02 46.35 15.35
N ILE A 7 -47.78 46.11 14.86
CA ILE A 7 -47.07 47.10 14.00
C ILE A 7 -46.28 46.42 12.92
N SER A 8 -46.70 46.67 11.74
CA SER A 8 -46.13 46.84 10.39
C SER A 8 -44.63 46.60 10.16
N GLY A 9 -44.38 45.98 9.02
CA GLY A 9 -43.11 45.59 8.49
C GLY A 9 -42.20 46.72 8.01
N GLU A 10 -40.93 46.35 7.90
CA GLU A 10 -40.00 46.93 6.96
C GLU A 10 -39.03 45.86 6.46
N SER A 11 -38.93 45.75 5.15
CA SER A 11 -38.01 44.91 4.39
C SER A 11 -36.60 45.51 4.45
N GLY A 12 -35.75 44.94 5.27
CA GLY A 12 -34.32 45.27 5.32
C GLY A 12 -33.48 44.12 4.76
N THR A 13 -32.87 44.34 3.61
CA THR A 13 -31.80 43.50 3.03
C THR A 13 -30.68 43.27 4.05
N PRO A 14 -30.18 42.04 4.26
CA PRO A 14 -29.09 41.82 5.19
C PRO A 14 -27.80 42.44 4.64
N ALA A 15 -27.30 43.44 5.36
CA ALA A 15 -25.98 44.01 5.12
C ALA A 15 -24.91 42.94 5.28
N HIS A 16 -24.12 42.70 4.22
CA HIS A 16 -22.91 41.90 4.27
C HIS A 16 -21.96 42.47 5.35
N ARG A 17 -21.86 41.77 6.46
CA ARG A 17 -20.80 42.03 7.45
C ARG A 17 -19.46 41.67 6.79
N VAL A 18 -18.73 42.68 6.35
CA VAL A 18 -17.33 42.58 5.99
C VAL A 18 -16.57 42.32 7.29
N LEU A 19 -16.09 41.09 7.48
CA LEU A 19 -15.19 40.74 8.59
C LEU A 19 -13.91 41.56 8.45
N PRO A 20 -13.36 42.16 9.54
CA PRO A 20 -12.14 42.92 9.48
C PRO A 20 -10.98 42.00 9.02
N LEU A 21 -10.27 42.44 8.00
CA LEU A 21 -9.07 41.76 7.48
C LEU A 21 -8.04 41.57 8.60
N SER A 22 -7.49 40.39 8.73
CA SER A 22 -6.40 40.12 9.65
C SER A 22 -5.14 40.94 9.23
N ARG A 23 -4.26 41.25 10.20
CA ARG A 23 -2.99 41.93 9.90
C ARG A 23 -2.17 41.20 8.83
N ARG A 24 -2.30 39.88 8.75
CA ARG A 24 -1.67 39.03 7.75
C ARG A 24 -2.28 39.25 6.36
N ASP A 25 -3.61 39.33 6.26
CA ASP A 25 -4.31 39.59 5.00
C ASP A 25 -4.02 40.99 4.46
N TRP A 26 -3.86 41.97 5.37
CA TRP A 26 -3.47 43.33 5.00
C TRP A 26 -2.03 43.39 4.48
N LEU A 27 -1.06 42.71 5.16
CA LEU A 27 0.34 42.62 4.72
C LEU A 27 0.48 41.88 3.37
N MET A 28 -0.27 40.81 3.16
CA MET A 28 -0.27 40.08 1.89
C MET A 28 -0.82 40.93 0.74
N ARG A 29 -1.85 41.75 0.99
CA ARG A 29 -2.43 42.66 -0.04
C ARG A 29 -1.59 43.89 -0.27
N ALA A 30 -0.96 44.46 0.75
CA ALA A 30 -0.10 45.62 0.64
C ALA A 30 1.29 45.31 0.03
N GLY A 31 1.83 44.10 0.33
CA GLY A 31 3.11 43.65 -0.23
C GLY A 31 3.02 43.14 -1.67
N ALA A 32 1.89 42.60 -2.09
CA ALA A 32 1.70 42.07 -3.44
C ALA A 32 1.51 43.18 -4.51
N GLY A 33 1.14 44.38 -4.12
CA GLY A 33 0.82 45.44 -5.07
C GLY A 33 2.05 46.11 -5.73
N PHE A 34 3.21 46.18 -5.08
CA PHE A 34 4.36 46.88 -5.62
C PHE A 34 5.56 45.99 -5.97
N GLY A 35 5.71 44.84 -5.30
CA GLY A 35 6.83 43.93 -5.56
C GLY A 35 6.52 42.82 -6.56
N ALA A 36 5.22 42.48 -6.78
CA ALA A 36 4.83 41.41 -7.67
C ALA A 36 4.92 41.79 -9.15
N LEU A 37 4.70 43.03 -9.51
CA LEU A 37 4.78 43.51 -10.91
C LEU A 37 6.17 43.41 -11.48
N PRO A 38 7.26 43.89 -10.82
CA PRO A 38 8.61 43.70 -11.31
C PRO A 38 9.08 42.25 -11.33
N LEU A 39 8.63 41.43 -10.36
CA LEU A 39 8.97 40.02 -10.31
C LEU A 39 8.26 39.25 -11.44
N PHE A 40 7.02 39.61 -11.75
CA PHE A 40 6.26 39.01 -12.85
C PHE A 40 6.88 39.39 -14.22
N GLU A 41 7.36 40.62 -14.36
CA GLU A 41 8.02 41.07 -15.58
C GLU A 41 9.40 40.45 -15.74
N LEU A 42 10.16 40.27 -14.67
CA LEU A 42 11.45 39.55 -14.67
C LEU A 42 11.26 38.06 -15.03
N LEU A 43 10.26 37.40 -14.46
CA LEU A 43 9.96 35.98 -14.73
C LEU A 43 9.39 35.77 -16.13
N SER A 44 8.66 36.75 -16.68
CA SER A 44 8.14 36.66 -18.05
C SER A 44 9.23 36.91 -19.11
N ARG A 45 10.23 37.72 -18.80
CA ARG A 45 11.42 37.94 -19.67
C ARG A 45 12.33 36.72 -19.72
N GLU A 46 12.41 35.92 -18.67
CA GLU A 46 13.20 34.68 -18.62
C GLU A 46 12.48 33.43 -19.17
N GLY A 47 11.28 33.57 -19.69
CA GLY A 47 10.49 32.42 -20.23
C GLY A 47 10.02 31.43 -19.19
N GLN A 48 10.26 31.65 -17.90
CA GLN A 48 9.96 30.72 -16.82
C GLN A 48 8.52 30.84 -16.29
N ALA A 49 7.82 31.93 -16.56
CA ALA A 49 6.42 32.11 -16.11
C ALA A 49 5.46 31.11 -16.76
N GLY A 50 5.70 30.69 -17.99
CA GLY A 50 4.94 29.66 -18.70
C GLY A 50 5.18 28.24 -18.17
N GLU A 51 6.39 27.95 -17.71
CA GLU A 51 6.74 26.64 -17.14
C GLU A 51 6.21 26.44 -15.71
N ILE A 52 6.08 27.51 -14.94
CA ILE A 52 5.54 27.43 -13.57
C ILE A 52 4.04 27.11 -13.58
N LEU A 53 3.30 27.59 -14.59
CA LEU A 53 1.87 27.36 -14.77
C LEU A 53 1.54 26.07 -15.54
N ALA A 54 2.51 25.52 -16.27
CA ALA A 54 2.34 24.34 -17.13
C ALA A 54 2.94 23.03 -16.55
N ARG A 55 3.42 23.03 -15.30
CA ARG A 55 3.96 21.80 -14.70
C ARG A 55 2.83 20.80 -14.46
N PRO A 56 2.88 19.60 -15.10
CA PRO A 56 2.00 18.52 -14.73
C PRO A 56 2.23 18.18 -13.26
N VAL A 57 1.17 18.06 -12.48
CA VAL A 57 1.22 17.70 -11.03
C VAL A 57 1.69 16.25 -10.81
N GLY A 58 2.03 15.51 -11.84
CA GLY A 58 2.72 14.24 -11.78
C GLY A 58 4.22 14.44 -11.70
N GLY A 59 4.81 14.39 -10.49
CA GLY A 59 6.27 14.42 -10.31
C GLY A 59 6.89 15.76 -9.92
N ALA A 60 6.10 16.77 -9.55
CA ALA A 60 6.61 18.10 -9.11
C ALA A 60 7.29 18.10 -7.73
N GLY A 61 7.56 16.95 -7.16
CA GLY A 61 8.08 16.83 -5.80
C GLY A 61 9.57 16.88 -5.63
N ALA A 62 10.34 16.85 -6.69
CA ALA A 62 11.79 16.88 -6.52
C ALA A 62 12.42 17.78 -7.57
N SER A 63 12.54 19.06 -7.26
CA SER A 63 13.39 20.00 -7.99
C SER A 63 14.87 19.59 -7.96
N ASP A 64 15.27 18.69 -7.07
CA ASP A 64 16.60 18.11 -6.97
C ASP A 64 16.55 16.63 -7.43
N PRO A 65 17.11 16.28 -8.62
CA PRO A 65 17.15 14.89 -9.10
C PRO A 65 18.12 14.00 -8.31
N SER A 66 18.82 14.51 -7.31
CA SER A 66 19.83 13.77 -6.53
C SER A 66 19.30 12.55 -5.78
N TRP A 67 17.97 12.42 -5.60
CA TRP A 67 17.34 11.24 -5.01
C TRP A 67 17.10 10.10 -6.02
N ARG A 68 17.18 10.37 -7.34
CA ARG A 68 17.02 9.35 -8.37
C ARG A 68 18.25 8.47 -8.48
N ARG A 69 18.02 7.18 -8.65
CA ARG A 69 19.03 6.15 -8.90
C ARG A 69 18.59 5.29 -10.07
N PRO A 70 19.48 4.47 -10.67
CA PRO A 70 19.06 3.43 -11.58
C PRO A 70 18.06 2.50 -10.90
N ALA A 71 16.90 2.32 -11.52
CA ALA A 71 15.85 1.42 -11.03
C ALA A 71 16.11 0.01 -11.53
N THR A 72 15.87 -0.98 -10.68
CA THR A 72 15.78 -2.40 -11.04
C THR A 72 14.34 -2.88 -11.14
N ALA A 73 13.40 -2.14 -10.56
CA ALA A 73 11.97 -2.41 -10.66
C ALA A 73 11.25 -1.19 -11.27
N LYS A 74 10.32 -1.45 -12.18
CA LYS A 74 9.36 -0.45 -12.70
C LYS A 74 8.11 -0.39 -11.85
N SER A 75 7.69 -1.55 -11.33
CA SER A 75 6.43 -1.70 -10.59
C SER A 75 6.60 -2.54 -9.33
N VAL A 76 5.66 -2.37 -8.39
CA VAL A 76 5.55 -3.17 -7.17
C VAL A 76 4.17 -3.79 -7.08
N ILE A 77 4.10 -5.07 -6.74
CA ILE A 77 2.90 -5.75 -6.26
C ILE A 77 3.14 -6.12 -4.81
N PHE A 78 2.41 -5.49 -3.88
CA PHE A 78 2.50 -5.83 -2.48
C PHE A 78 1.30 -6.69 -2.06
N LEU A 79 1.55 -7.98 -1.87
CA LEU A 79 0.60 -8.98 -1.38
C LEU A 79 0.56 -8.89 0.15
N PHE A 80 -0.40 -8.15 0.68
CA PHE A 80 -0.52 -7.87 2.11
C PHE A 80 -1.44 -8.89 2.79
N MET A 81 -0.87 -9.73 3.62
CA MET A 81 -1.55 -10.78 4.38
C MET A 81 -2.07 -10.21 5.69
N GLU A 82 -3.19 -9.49 5.65
CA GLU A 82 -3.73 -8.77 6.81
C GLU A 82 -4.19 -9.73 7.91
N GLY A 83 -3.65 -9.50 9.09
CA GLY A 83 -3.92 -10.29 10.28
C GLY A 83 -2.71 -11.03 10.84
N GLY A 84 -1.56 -10.98 10.15
CA GLY A 84 -0.31 -11.53 10.66
C GLY A 84 -0.15 -13.04 10.44
N PRO A 85 0.40 -13.47 9.29
CA PRO A 85 0.74 -14.87 9.02
C PRO A 85 1.71 -15.44 10.07
N SER A 86 1.44 -16.68 10.52
CA SER A 86 2.31 -17.36 11.47
C SER A 86 3.61 -17.82 10.81
N GLN A 87 4.70 -17.09 11.01
CA GLN A 87 6.02 -17.44 10.47
C GLN A 87 6.46 -18.84 10.86
N ILE A 88 6.19 -19.24 12.10
CA ILE A 88 6.59 -20.53 12.69
C ILE A 88 5.72 -21.70 12.23
N ASP A 89 4.67 -21.43 11.48
CA ASP A 89 3.84 -22.47 10.85
C ASP A 89 3.89 -22.42 9.31
N LEU A 90 4.63 -21.45 8.70
CA LEU A 90 4.69 -21.29 7.25
C LEU A 90 6.10 -21.45 6.65
N LEU A 91 7.08 -20.62 7.07
CA LEU A 91 8.38 -20.52 6.41
C LEU A 91 9.59 -20.52 7.38
N ASP A 92 9.35 -20.55 8.69
CA ASP A 92 10.41 -20.50 9.70
C ASP A 92 10.24 -21.63 10.75
N PRO A 93 10.62 -22.89 10.43
CA PRO A 93 10.43 -24.04 11.30
C PRO A 93 11.19 -23.90 12.60
N LYS A 94 10.51 -24.18 13.73
CA LYS A 94 11.06 -24.16 15.08
C LYS A 94 10.88 -25.51 15.80
N PRO A 95 11.75 -26.50 15.57
CA PRO A 95 11.65 -27.83 16.19
C PRO A 95 11.60 -27.79 17.72
N LEU A 96 12.15 -26.72 18.33
CA LEU A 96 12.12 -26.52 19.78
C LEU A 96 10.69 -26.44 20.32
N LEU A 97 9.76 -25.84 19.58
CA LEU A 97 8.35 -25.69 20.01
C LEU A 97 7.68 -27.05 20.21
N ASN A 98 8.00 -28.02 19.35
CA ASN A 98 7.46 -29.38 19.48
C ASN A 98 8.08 -30.12 20.67
N LYS A 99 9.36 -29.87 20.99
CA LYS A 99 10.03 -30.45 22.16
C LYS A 99 9.51 -29.88 23.49
N LEU A 100 9.13 -28.61 23.49
CA LEU A 100 8.65 -27.88 24.68
C LEU A 100 7.11 -27.74 24.71
N ALA A 101 6.40 -28.49 23.89
CA ALA A 101 4.94 -28.43 23.80
C ALA A 101 4.28 -28.54 25.17
N GLY A 102 3.35 -27.63 25.48
CA GLY A 102 2.63 -27.58 26.74
C GLY A 102 3.43 -27.02 27.94
N GLN A 103 4.73 -26.72 27.79
CA GLN A 103 5.56 -26.11 28.81
C GLN A 103 5.55 -24.59 28.68
N ARG A 104 5.95 -23.91 29.78
CA ARG A 104 6.19 -22.46 29.70
C ARG A 104 7.47 -22.17 28.95
N MET A 105 7.53 -20.95 28.35
CA MET A 105 8.75 -20.48 27.69
C MET A 105 9.93 -20.48 28.67
N PRO A 106 11.08 -21.13 28.33
CA PRO A 106 12.27 -21.11 29.16
C PRO A 106 12.80 -19.68 29.40
N ALA A 107 13.32 -19.43 30.58
CA ALA A 107 13.83 -18.12 31.00
C ALA A 107 15.01 -17.58 30.17
N VAL A 108 15.64 -18.42 29.35
CA VAL A 108 16.68 -18.00 28.41
C VAL A 108 16.16 -17.11 27.29
N PHE A 109 14.87 -17.22 26.94
CA PHE A 109 14.24 -16.37 25.97
C PHE A 109 13.80 -15.04 26.59
N LYS A 110 14.17 -13.95 25.92
CA LYS A 110 13.80 -12.61 26.38
C LYS A 110 12.27 -12.45 26.31
N PRO A 111 11.63 -12.01 27.40
CA PRO A 111 10.20 -11.75 27.41
C PRO A 111 9.76 -10.74 26.37
N VAL A 112 8.58 -10.95 25.80
CA VAL A 112 7.90 -10.05 24.88
C VAL A 112 6.62 -9.51 25.52
N ILE A 113 6.22 -8.31 25.11
CA ILE A 113 4.89 -7.79 25.39
C ILE A 113 3.97 -8.26 24.28
N THR A 114 2.92 -8.98 24.62
CA THR A 114 1.90 -9.41 23.67
C THR A 114 0.58 -8.70 23.96
N PRO A 115 -0.25 -8.40 22.97
CA PRO A 115 -1.50 -7.68 23.20
C PRO A 115 -2.46 -8.36 24.17
N MET A 116 -2.49 -9.70 24.16
CA MET A 116 -3.35 -10.49 25.03
C MET A 116 -2.66 -10.94 26.33
N GLY A 117 -1.38 -10.62 26.51
CA GLY A 117 -0.66 -10.95 27.74
C GLY A 117 -0.17 -12.40 27.85
N GLU A 118 -0.11 -13.14 26.74
CA GLU A 118 0.06 -14.60 26.71
C GLU A 118 1.51 -15.10 26.82
N PHE A 119 2.48 -14.26 27.24
CA PHE A 119 3.89 -14.69 27.34
C PHE A 119 4.09 -15.90 28.27
N TYR A 120 3.30 -16.02 29.33
CA TYR A 120 3.39 -17.11 30.28
C TYR A 120 2.49 -18.33 29.98
N SER A 121 1.75 -18.26 28.87
CA SER A 121 0.93 -19.37 28.40
C SER A 121 1.80 -20.53 27.87
N PRO A 122 1.30 -21.75 27.85
CA PRO A 122 2.04 -22.92 27.37
C PRO A 122 2.45 -22.74 25.89
N ILE A 123 3.59 -23.28 25.52
CA ILE A 123 4.07 -23.33 24.13
C ILE A 123 3.11 -24.20 23.32
N LEU A 124 2.63 -23.64 22.20
CA LEU A 124 1.84 -24.37 21.22
C LEU A 124 2.76 -24.95 20.15
N PRO A 125 2.82 -26.30 20.03
CA PRO A 125 3.62 -26.92 18.98
C PRO A 125 3.10 -26.57 17.59
N SER A 126 3.97 -26.57 16.58
CA SER A 126 3.57 -26.54 15.19
C SER A 126 3.24 -27.96 14.72
N ARG A 127 2.05 -28.17 14.18
CA ARG A 127 1.61 -29.46 13.61
C ARG A 127 2.03 -29.62 12.16
N ARG A 128 2.82 -28.69 11.64
CA ARG A 128 3.21 -28.67 10.24
C ARG A 128 4.18 -29.74 9.87
N LYS A 129 4.07 -30.23 8.64
CA LYS A 129 5.07 -31.05 8.01
C LYS A 129 5.99 -30.14 7.20
N TRP A 130 7.27 -30.22 7.49
CA TRP A 130 8.29 -29.37 6.90
C TRP A 130 9.18 -30.14 5.93
N LYS A 131 9.49 -29.50 4.81
CA LYS A 131 10.45 -30.03 3.83
C LYS A 131 11.23 -28.87 3.21
N GLN A 132 12.45 -29.14 2.80
CA GLN A 132 13.24 -28.22 1.97
C GLN A 132 12.89 -28.43 0.50
N TYR A 133 12.79 -27.32 -0.23
CA TYR A 133 12.45 -27.30 -1.64
C TYR A 133 13.41 -26.44 -2.43
N GLY A 134 13.48 -26.70 -3.74
CA GLY A 134 14.32 -25.98 -4.69
C GLY A 134 15.83 -26.20 -4.48
N GLU A 135 16.62 -25.55 -5.30
CA GLU A 135 18.09 -25.50 -5.17
C GLU A 135 18.50 -24.65 -3.95
N SER A 136 17.68 -23.65 -3.61
CA SER A 136 17.86 -22.80 -2.42
C SER A 136 17.74 -23.54 -1.10
N GLY A 137 17.13 -24.74 -1.08
CA GLY A 137 16.87 -25.50 0.14
C GLY A 137 15.94 -24.79 1.12
N ALA A 138 15.03 -23.94 0.63
CA ALA A 138 14.10 -23.19 1.46
C ALA A 138 13.12 -24.11 2.20
N TRP A 139 12.97 -23.89 3.52
CA TRP A 139 11.99 -24.62 4.32
C TRP A 139 10.59 -24.07 4.08
N VAL A 140 9.67 -24.95 3.70
CA VAL A 140 8.25 -24.60 3.51
C VAL A 140 7.38 -25.66 4.19
N SER A 141 6.29 -25.23 4.81
CA SER A 141 5.32 -26.11 5.44
C SER A 141 4.31 -26.68 4.44
N ASP A 142 3.61 -27.74 4.84
CA ASP A 142 2.56 -28.41 4.07
C ASP A 142 1.33 -27.54 3.80
N TRP A 143 1.24 -26.34 4.37
CA TRP A 143 0.18 -25.38 4.07
C TRP A 143 0.40 -24.59 2.77
N LEU A 144 1.62 -24.60 2.23
CA LEU A 144 2.00 -23.81 1.04
C LEU A 144 2.53 -24.72 -0.09
N PRO A 145 1.76 -25.70 -0.58
CA PRO A 145 2.24 -26.67 -1.56
C PRO A 145 2.60 -26.08 -2.93
N HIS A 146 1.96 -24.97 -3.35
CA HIS A 146 2.20 -24.37 -4.66
C HIS A 146 3.39 -23.42 -4.67
N ILE A 147 3.61 -22.66 -3.57
CA ILE A 147 4.76 -21.76 -3.47
C ILE A 147 6.09 -22.53 -3.50
N THR A 148 6.08 -23.83 -3.12
CA THR A 148 7.27 -24.69 -3.20
C THR A 148 7.89 -24.75 -4.59
N GLU A 149 7.09 -24.54 -5.64
CA GLU A 149 7.55 -24.53 -7.03
C GLU A 149 8.22 -23.20 -7.45
N CYS A 150 8.16 -22.18 -6.56
CA CYS A 150 8.69 -20.84 -6.81
C CYS A 150 9.81 -20.45 -5.83
N VAL A 151 10.21 -21.31 -4.89
CA VAL A 151 11.13 -20.95 -3.80
C VAL A 151 12.47 -20.42 -4.28
N ASP A 152 12.94 -20.89 -5.43
CA ASP A 152 14.21 -20.44 -6.02
C ASP A 152 14.10 -19.04 -6.66
N ASP A 153 12.89 -18.50 -6.82
CA ASP A 153 12.65 -17.12 -7.24
C ASP A 153 12.48 -16.17 -6.05
N LEU A 154 12.42 -16.70 -4.81
CA LEU A 154 12.12 -15.92 -3.61
C LEU A 154 13.37 -15.54 -2.83
N ALA A 155 13.38 -14.34 -2.25
CA ALA A 155 14.24 -13.97 -1.15
C ALA A 155 13.40 -14.00 0.14
N ILE A 156 13.60 -14.98 0.99
CA ILE A 156 12.88 -15.17 2.25
C ILE A 156 13.60 -14.39 3.35
N ILE A 157 12.86 -13.54 4.07
CA ILE A 157 13.37 -12.67 5.13
C ILE A 157 12.76 -13.14 6.45
N ARG A 158 13.54 -13.83 7.29
CA ARG A 158 13.09 -14.38 8.59
C ARG A 158 13.26 -13.44 9.76
N SER A 159 13.77 -12.26 9.54
CA SER A 159 14.20 -11.32 10.58
C SER A 159 13.46 -9.99 10.54
N CYS A 160 12.28 -9.94 9.91
CA CYS A 160 11.46 -8.75 9.95
C CYS A 160 10.97 -8.47 11.38
N TRP A 161 10.87 -7.18 11.73
CA TRP A 161 10.31 -6.74 12.99
C TRP A 161 9.65 -5.37 12.86
N SER A 162 8.72 -5.06 13.74
CA SER A 162 7.94 -3.81 13.73
C SER A 162 7.66 -3.33 15.17
N ASN A 163 7.01 -2.15 15.27
CA ASN A 163 6.60 -1.57 16.55
C ASN A 163 5.09 -1.73 16.81
N GLY A 164 4.34 -2.21 15.81
CA GLY A 164 2.89 -2.34 15.90
C GLY A 164 2.47 -3.60 16.66
N LEU A 165 1.90 -3.46 17.85
CA LEU A 165 1.41 -4.57 18.66
C LEU A 165 0.00 -5.05 18.28
N ASN A 166 -0.81 -4.17 17.69
CA ASN A 166 -2.18 -4.46 17.26
C ASN A 166 -2.34 -4.21 15.77
N HIS A 167 -3.43 -4.73 15.18
CA HIS A 167 -3.66 -4.64 13.74
C HIS A 167 -3.66 -3.20 13.23
N VAL A 168 -4.35 -2.26 13.89
CA VAL A 168 -4.44 -0.87 13.41
C VAL A 168 -3.06 -0.23 13.35
N GLY A 169 -2.27 -0.34 14.43
CA GLY A 169 -0.91 0.19 14.48
C GLY A 169 0.06 -0.53 13.55
N GLY A 170 0.01 -1.87 13.52
CA GLY A 170 0.88 -2.69 12.67
C GLY A 170 0.62 -2.49 11.19
N VAL A 171 -0.65 -2.58 10.76
CA VAL A 171 -1.05 -2.35 9.36
C VAL A 171 -0.70 -0.92 8.93
N THR A 172 -0.96 0.08 9.79
CA THR A 172 -0.59 1.46 9.50
C THR A 172 0.92 1.62 9.35
N GLN A 173 1.72 1.01 10.24
CA GLN A 173 3.18 1.07 10.17
C GLN A 173 3.72 0.38 8.91
N MET A 174 3.23 -0.81 8.58
CA MET A 174 3.68 -1.53 7.38
C MET A 174 3.38 -0.75 6.09
N ASN A 175 2.30 0.04 6.06
CA ASN A 175 1.94 0.83 4.89
C ASN A 175 2.58 2.23 4.86
N THR A 176 2.82 2.86 6.04
CA THR A 176 3.21 4.29 6.11
C THR A 176 4.55 4.56 6.80
N GLY A 177 5.16 3.52 7.40
CA GLY A 177 6.35 3.65 8.25
C GLY A 177 6.08 4.16 9.67
N SER A 178 4.82 4.39 10.06
CA SER A 178 4.45 4.90 11.39
C SER A 178 3.26 4.13 11.95
N THR A 179 3.28 3.83 13.24
CA THR A 179 2.11 3.26 13.94
C THR A 179 0.98 4.28 14.08
N LEU A 180 1.27 5.56 13.89
CA LEU A 180 0.32 6.66 13.95
C LEU A 180 -0.12 7.06 12.54
N SER A 181 -1.40 7.36 12.39
CA SER A 181 -1.98 7.84 11.13
C SER A 181 -1.49 9.26 10.79
N GLY A 182 -1.64 9.65 9.51
CA GLY A 182 -1.36 11.00 9.01
C GLY A 182 -0.12 11.08 8.11
N ARG A 183 0.68 10.01 8.02
CA ARG A 183 1.80 9.94 7.07
C ARG A 183 1.35 9.34 5.72
N PRO A 184 1.98 9.74 4.60
CA PRO A 184 1.74 9.11 3.32
C PRO A 184 2.11 7.63 3.32
N SER A 185 1.33 6.83 2.62
CA SER A 185 1.66 5.42 2.38
C SER A 185 2.87 5.26 1.45
N LEU A 186 3.49 4.07 1.47
CA LEU A 186 4.62 3.75 0.59
C LEU A 186 4.26 3.92 -0.89
N GLY A 187 3.05 3.49 -1.29
CA GLY A 187 2.54 3.72 -2.65
C GLY A 187 2.34 5.20 -2.98
N SER A 188 1.94 6.02 -1.99
CA SER A 188 1.86 7.48 -2.16
C SER A 188 3.23 8.11 -2.33
N TRP A 189 4.25 7.66 -1.60
CA TRP A 189 5.63 8.10 -1.77
C TRP A 189 6.19 7.70 -3.15
N ALA A 190 5.90 6.48 -3.61
CA ALA A 190 6.29 6.03 -4.95
C ALA A 190 5.61 6.88 -6.04
N SER A 191 4.32 7.18 -5.89
CA SER A 191 3.58 8.06 -6.81
C SER A 191 4.12 9.49 -6.82
N TYR A 192 4.44 10.04 -5.65
CA TYR A 192 5.01 11.39 -5.51
C TYR A 192 6.39 11.51 -6.16
N GLY A 193 7.29 10.56 -5.89
CA GLY A 193 8.65 10.60 -6.42
C GLY A 193 8.72 10.26 -7.91
N LEU A 194 8.07 9.19 -8.31
CA LEU A 194 8.29 8.55 -9.62
C LEU A 194 7.16 8.80 -10.62
N GLY A 195 5.96 9.21 -10.15
CA GLY A 195 4.78 9.38 -11.01
C GLY A 195 4.28 8.06 -11.57
N THR A 196 3.65 8.14 -12.73
CA THR A 196 3.12 6.99 -13.47
C THR A 196 3.69 6.94 -14.88
N GLU A 197 3.82 5.74 -15.43
CA GLU A 197 4.17 5.53 -16.84
C GLU A 197 2.91 5.50 -17.74
N ASN A 198 1.76 5.23 -17.15
CA ASN A 198 0.47 5.22 -17.83
C ASN A 198 -0.40 6.41 -17.38
N GLN A 199 -0.76 7.29 -18.33
CA GLN A 199 -1.59 8.47 -18.03
C GLN A 199 -3.09 8.14 -17.87
N ASN A 200 -3.52 6.93 -18.26
CA ASN A 200 -4.92 6.51 -18.28
C ASN A 200 -5.29 5.56 -17.13
N LEU A 201 -4.30 5.17 -16.31
CA LEU A 201 -4.51 4.37 -15.10
C LEU A 201 -3.87 5.06 -13.88
N PRO A 202 -4.40 4.83 -12.67
CA PRO A 202 -3.79 5.35 -11.44
C PRO A 202 -2.36 4.83 -11.26
N ALA A 203 -1.45 5.67 -10.78
CA ALA A 203 -0.10 5.24 -10.42
C ALA A 203 -0.09 4.25 -9.25
N PHE A 204 -1.06 4.38 -8.35
CA PHE A 204 -1.22 3.54 -7.16
C PHE A 204 -2.63 2.96 -7.09
N VAL A 205 -2.74 1.65 -7.13
CA VAL A 205 -4.00 0.90 -7.09
C VAL A 205 -4.05 0.04 -5.83
N VAL A 206 -5.23 -0.02 -5.21
CA VAL A 206 -5.51 -0.85 -4.02
C VAL A 206 -6.64 -1.82 -4.34
N ILE A 207 -6.38 -3.11 -4.15
CA ILE A 207 -7.35 -4.18 -4.33
C ILE A 207 -7.61 -4.85 -2.97
N GLN A 208 -8.86 -5.14 -2.66
CA GLN A 208 -9.25 -5.88 -1.46
C GLN A 208 -9.96 -7.17 -1.88
N ASP A 209 -9.57 -8.29 -1.28
CA ASP A 209 -10.20 -9.60 -1.51
C ASP A 209 -11.63 -9.68 -0.99
N ASN A 210 -12.00 -8.81 -0.06
CA ASN A 210 -13.35 -8.69 0.45
C ASN A 210 -13.78 -7.22 0.52
N ALA A 211 -14.60 -6.80 -0.43
CA ALA A 211 -15.10 -5.42 -0.51
C ALA A 211 -15.99 -5.01 0.68
N ARG A 212 -16.54 -5.98 1.43
CA ARG A 212 -17.40 -5.75 2.60
C ARG A 212 -16.61 -5.66 3.91
N SER A 213 -15.38 -6.14 3.93
CA SER A 213 -14.49 -6.04 5.10
C SER A 213 -13.72 -4.72 5.06
N THR A 214 -13.42 -4.20 6.24
CA THR A 214 -12.59 -3.01 6.40
C THR A 214 -11.19 -3.46 6.84
N VAL A 215 -10.17 -3.07 6.08
CA VAL A 215 -8.77 -3.22 6.49
C VAL A 215 -8.54 -2.44 7.78
N ALA A 216 -7.82 -3.02 8.73
CA ALA A 216 -7.50 -2.36 10.00
C ALA A 216 -6.81 -1.01 9.75
N GLY A 217 -7.35 0.08 10.34
CA GLY A 217 -6.93 1.46 10.05
C GLY A 217 -7.60 2.08 8.81
N GLY A 218 -8.28 1.28 7.96
CA GLY A 218 -9.07 1.76 6.83
C GLY A 218 -8.28 2.48 5.73
N PRO A 219 -8.91 3.45 5.03
CA PRO A 219 -8.30 4.15 3.89
C PRO A 219 -7.00 4.92 4.20
N ARG A 220 -6.68 5.14 5.47
CA ARG A 220 -5.43 5.79 5.90
C ARG A 220 -4.19 5.00 5.44
N ASN A 221 -4.33 3.68 5.27
CA ASN A 221 -3.23 2.80 4.87
C ASN A 221 -2.78 2.99 3.41
N TRP A 222 -3.61 3.59 2.57
CA TRP A 222 -3.27 3.95 1.19
C TRP A 222 -3.49 5.43 0.89
N GLY A 223 -3.65 6.23 1.95
CA GLY A 223 -3.85 7.67 1.86
C GLY A 223 -2.56 8.42 1.58
N ALA A 224 -2.72 9.64 1.09
CA ALA A 224 -1.61 10.57 0.85
C ALA A 224 -1.10 11.24 2.14
N GLY A 225 -1.76 11.05 3.29
CA GLY A 225 -1.37 11.66 4.56
C GLY A 225 -1.30 13.19 4.45
N PHE A 226 -0.13 13.75 4.75
CA PHE A 226 0.12 15.18 4.63
C PHE A 226 0.47 15.65 3.19
N MET A 227 0.56 14.74 2.22
CA MET A 227 0.75 15.08 0.80
C MET A 227 -0.59 15.41 0.13
N PRO A 228 -0.58 16.07 -1.04
CA PRO A 228 -1.77 16.23 -1.86
C PRO A 228 -2.45 14.90 -2.15
N ALA A 229 -3.77 14.88 -2.09
CA ALA A 229 -4.58 13.67 -2.24
C ALA A 229 -4.46 12.99 -3.63
N VAL A 230 -3.89 13.67 -4.62
CA VAL A 230 -3.60 13.10 -5.94
C VAL A 230 -2.64 11.89 -5.89
N TYR A 231 -1.82 11.79 -4.85
CA TYR A 231 -0.88 10.68 -4.65
C TYR A 231 -1.48 9.49 -3.89
N GLN A 232 -2.72 9.57 -3.41
CA GLN A 232 -3.37 8.46 -2.69
C GLN A 232 -3.67 7.28 -3.61
N GLY A 233 -3.80 6.08 -3.01
CA GLY A 233 -4.21 4.90 -3.73
C GLY A 233 -5.67 4.95 -4.18
N THR A 234 -5.90 4.56 -5.43
CA THR A 234 -7.24 4.38 -5.97
C THR A 234 -7.71 2.97 -5.68
N ARG A 235 -8.78 2.84 -4.88
CA ARG A 235 -9.35 1.54 -4.57
C ARG A 235 -10.13 1.00 -5.76
N ILE A 236 -9.80 -0.22 -6.17
CA ILE A 236 -10.55 -1.02 -7.14
C ILE A 236 -11.16 -2.20 -6.35
N GLY A 237 -12.40 -2.55 -6.62
CA GLY A 237 -13.05 -3.70 -5.97
C GLY A 237 -12.44 -5.02 -6.44
N GLY A 238 -12.32 -5.98 -5.52
CA GLY A 238 -12.16 -7.37 -5.90
C GLY A 238 -13.54 -7.94 -6.27
N GLY A 239 -13.66 -8.59 -7.41
CA GLY A 239 -14.93 -9.21 -7.83
C GLY A 239 -15.22 -9.03 -9.33
N ALA A 240 -16.47 -9.32 -9.71
CA ALA A 240 -16.89 -9.30 -11.12
C ALA A 240 -16.91 -7.90 -11.73
N GLU A 241 -17.17 -6.87 -10.93
CA GLU A 241 -17.13 -5.46 -11.33
C GLU A 241 -16.10 -4.70 -10.50
N PRO A 242 -14.81 -4.79 -10.86
CA PRO A 242 -13.74 -4.16 -10.07
C PRO A 242 -13.86 -2.64 -9.96
N ILE A 243 -14.43 -1.98 -10.96
CA ILE A 243 -14.64 -0.52 -11.00
C ILE A 243 -16.11 -0.24 -11.27
N PRO A 244 -16.93 -0.04 -10.22
CA PRO A 244 -18.34 0.28 -10.39
C PRO A 244 -18.53 1.60 -11.18
N ASN A 245 -19.53 1.64 -12.05
CA ASN A 245 -19.88 2.82 -12.85
C ASN A 245 -18.74 3.38 -13.72
N LEU A 246 -17.81 2.53 -14.15
CA LEU A 246 -16.69 2.94 -15.01
C LEU A 246 -17.18 3.53 -16.33
N LEU A 247 -18.17 2.90 -16.94
CA LEU A 247 -18.73 3.38 -18.20
C LEU A 247 -19.95 4.30 -17.94
N PRO A 248 -20.14 5.35 -18.76
CA PRO A 248 -21.33 6.17 -18.67
C PRO A 248 -22.59 5.33 -19.01
N PRO A 249 -23.77 5.69 -18.46
CA PRO A 249 -25.02 5.07 -18.88
C PRO A 249 -25.18 5.10 -20.40
N ALA A 250 -25.71 4.03 -21.00
CA ALA A 250 -25.92 3.93 -22.45
C ALA A 250 -26.80 5.06 -23.06
N THR A 251 -27.55 5.77 -22.20
CA THR A 251 -28.37 6.93 -22.56
C THR A 251 -27.57 8.21 -22.79
N ILE A 252 -26.28 8.23 -22.42
CA ILE A 252 -25.40 9.40 -22.59
C ILE A 252 -24.46 9.12 -23.75
N ALA A 253 -24.66 9.84 -24.84
CA ALA A 253 -23.77 9.78 -26.01
C ALA A 253 -22.36 10.29 -25.66
N ALA A 254 -21.33 9.74 -26.30
CA ALA A 254 -19.91 10.03 -25.97
C ALA A 254 -19.56 11.52 -26.13
N ASP A 255 -20.06 12.18 -27.16
CA ASP A 255 -19.91 13.62 -27.43
C ASP A 255 -20.50 14.48 -26.29
N ARG A 256 -21.68 14.10 -25.79
CA ARG A 256 -22.35 14.76 -24.68
C ARG A 256 -21.57 14.58 -23.37
N GLN A 257 -21.01 13.40 -23.16
CA GLN A 257 -20.15 13.13 -22.01
C GLN A 257 -18.89 14.00 -22.08
N GLN A 258 -18.24 14.06 -23.23
CA GLN A 258 -17.04 14.87 -23.44
C GLN A 258 -17.32 16.37 -23.26
N ALA A 259 -18.43 16.88 -23.80
CA ALA A 259 -18.84 18.29 -23.63
C ALA A 259 -19.12 18.63 -22.15
N LYS A 260 -19.78 17.72 -21.40
CA LYS A 260 -20.01 17.87 -19.97
C LYS A 260 -18.69 17.95 -19.19
N LEU A 261 -17.73 17.09 -19.47
CA LEU A 261 -16.43 17.08 -18.80
C LEU A 261 -15.61 18.32 -19.14
N ALA A 262 -15.60 18.77 -20.39
CA ALA A 262 -14.94 20.01 -20.79
C ALA A 262 -15.56 21.26 -20.11
N LEU A 263 -16.87 21.25 -19.86
CA LEU A 263 -17.53 22.31 -19.07
C LEU A 263 -17.10 22.25 -17.59
N LEU A 264 -17.10 21.06 -17.00
CA LEU A 264 -16.67 20.86 -15.61
C LEU A 264 -15.21 21.28 -15.41
N ASP A 265 -14.30 20.93 -16.33
CA ASP A 265 -12.90 21.35 -16.28
C ASP A 265 -12.77 22.88 -16.28
N ARG A 266 -13.46 23.58 -17.17
CA ARG A 266 -13.46 25.06 -17.20
C ARG A 266 -13.99 25.67 -15.88
N LEU A 267 -15.08 25.11 -15.34
CA LEU A 267 -15.64 25.58 -14.06
C LEU A 267 -14.67 25.33 -12.89
N ASN A 268 -14.02 24.16 -12.89
CA ASN A 268 -13.06 23.76 -11.88
C ASN A 268 -11.81 24.65 -11.92
N ARG A 269 -11.23 24.90 -13.11
CA ARG A 269 -10.07 25.81 -13.28
C ARG A 269 -10.40 27.20 -12.79
N ARG A 270 -11.55 27.75 -13.17
CA ARG A 270 -11.99 29.06 -12.67
C ARG A 270 -12.16 29.08 -11.16
N HIS A 271 -12.60 27.97 -10.57
CA HIS A 271 -12.74 27.85 -9.10
C HIS A 271 -11.37 27.79 -8.40
N LEU A 272 -10.39 27.08 -9.00
CA LEU A 272 -9.01 27.01 -8.52
C LEU A 272 -8.28 28.35 -8.55
N GLU A 273 -8.50 29.20 -9.57
CA GLU A 273 -7.88 30.52 -9.67
C GLU A 273 -8.09 31.39 -8.41
N THR A 274 -9.20 31.18 -7.71
CA THR A 274 -9.52 31.88 -6.48
C THR A 274 -9.15 31.11 -5.20
N ARG A 275 -8.61 29.88 -5.33
CA ARG A 275 -8.37 28.96 -4.21
C ARG A 275 -7.11 28.12 -4.43
N PHE A 276 -6.05 28.72 -4.89
CA PHE A 276 -4.77 28.09 -5.22
C PHE A 276 -4.07 27.38 -4.04
N ASP A 277 -4.51 27.64 -2.81
CA ASP A 277 -4.00 27.05 -1.58
C ASP A 277 -4.73 25.73 -1.17
N GLN A 278 -5.78 25.35 -1.90
CA GLN A 278 -6.57 24.14 -1.61
C GLN A 278 -6.11 22.95 -2.47
N THR A 279 -5.05 22.27 -2.03
CA THR A 279 -4.50 21.11 -2.74
C THR A 279 -5.48 19.93 -2.87
N GLU A 280 -6.45 19.79 -1.95
CA GLU A 280 -7.50 18.78 -2.03
C GLU A 280 -8.47 19.05 -3.19
N LEU A 281 -8.72 20.32 -3.51
CA LEU A 281 -9.58 20.67 -4.65
C LEU A 281 -8.93 20.31 -5.97
N ASP A 282 -7.64 20.63 -6.14
CA ASP A 282 -6.87 20.26 -7.32
C ASP A 282 -6.79 18.72 -7.48
N ALA A 283 -6.47 18.01 -6.40
CA ALA A 283 -6.47 16.55 -6.39
C ALA A 283 -7.81 15.93 -6.78
N ARG A 284 -8.92 16.55 -6.37
CA ARG A 284 -10.27 16.09 -6.73
C ARG A 284 -10.55 16.31 -8.21
N ILE A 285 -10.13 17.44 -8.78
CA ILE A 285 -10.25 17.73 -10.21
C ILE A 285 -9.47 16.68 -11.00
N GLN A 286 -8.20 16.45 -10.66
CA GLN A 286 -7.35 15.45 -11.31
C GLN A 286 -7.91 14.04 -11.18
N SER A 287 -8.56 13.70 -10.07
CA SER A 287 -9.25 12.41 -9.89
C SER A 287 -10.41 12.22 -10.86
N PHE A 288 -11.19 13.29 -11.14
CA PHE A 288 -12.26 13.23 -12.15
C PHE A 288 -11.72 13.11 -13.57
N GLU A 289 -10.64 13.83 -13.91
CA GLU A 289 -9.97 13.72 -15.19
C GLU A 289 -9.40 12.32 -15.40
N LEU A 290 -8.75 11.76 -14.38
CA LEU A 290 -8.24 10.39 -14.43
C LEU A 290 -9.38 9.39 -14.59
N ALA A 291 -10.48 9.53 -13.84
CA ALA A 291 -11.64 8.65 -13.97
C ALA A 291 -12.22 8.65 -15.39
N PHE A 292 -12.18 9.80 -16.07
CA PHE A 292 -12.58 9.88 -17.48
C PHE A 292 -11.58 9.16 -18.40
N ARG A 293 -10.28 9.39 -18.24
CA ARG A 293 -9.26 8.69 -19.04
C ARG A 293 -9.30 7.17 -18.82
N MET A 294 -9.61 6.74 -17.59
CA MET A 294 -9.80 5.33 -17.26
C MET A 294 -10.90 4.66 -18.07
N GLN A 295 -11.92 5.39 -18.53
CA GLN A 295 -12.98 4.81 -19.36
C GLN A 295 -12.47 4.20 -20.67
N ALA A 296 -11.31 4.64 -21.16
CA ALA A 296 -10.70 4.11 -22.38
C ALA A 296 -9.91 2.81 -22.14
N GLU A 297 -9.15 2.71 -21.04
CA GLU A 297 -8.20 1.62 -20.84
C GLU A 297 -8.57 0.67 -19.68
N ALA A 298 -9.22 1.18 -18.63
CA ALA A 298 -9.54 0.36 -17.50
C ALA A 298 -10.50 -0.82 -17.81
N PRO A 299 -11.48 -0.73 -18.73
CA PRO A 299 -12.28 -1.89 -19.12
C PRO A 299 -11.41 -3.06 -19.58
N ALA A 300 -10.46 -2.81 -20.48
CA ALA A 300 -9.55 -3.84 -20.98
C ALA A 300 -8.55 -4.33 -19.89
N ALA A 301 -8.21 -3.49 -18.92
CA ALA A 301 -7.34 -3.89 -17.82
C ALA A 301 -8.03 -4.84 -16.84
N VAL A 302 -9.33 -4.64 -16.57
CA VAL A 302 -10.08 -5.42 -15.57
C VAL A 302 -10.86 -6.59 -16.17
N ASP A 303 -11.05 -6.63 -17.47
CA ASP A 303 -11.72 -7.76 -18.15
C ASP A 303 -10.77 -8.97 -18.18
N LEU A 304 -11.17 -10.04 -17.54
CA LEU A 304 -10.43 -11.31 -17.48
C LEU A 304 -10.94 -12.35 -18.48
N ALA A 305 -11.92 -12.00 -19.33
CA ALA A 305 -12.50 -12.92 -20.29
C ALA A 305 -11.49 -13.36 -21.35
N ASP A 306 -10.57 -12.46 -21.71
CA ASP A 306 -9.53 -12.71 -22.74
C ASP A 306 -8.38 -13.61 -22.24
N GLU A 307 -8.33 -13.95 -20.95
CA GLU A 307 -7.28 -14.80 -20.42
C GLU A 307 -7.48 -16.26 -20.80
N SER A 308 -6.39 -16.91 -21.23
CA SER A 308 -6.43 -18.32 -21.65
C SER A 308 -6.88 -19.24 -20.51
N ALA A 309 -7.45 -20.40 -20.88
CA ALA A 309 -7.80 -21.42 -19.90
C ALA A 309 -6.60 -21.85 -19.05
N GLU A 310 -5.40 -21.94 -19.63
CA GLU A 310 -4.14 -22.22 -18.93
C GLU A 310 -3.84 -21.16 -17.87
N THR A 311 -3.91 -19.88 -18.23
CA THR A 311 -3.71 -18.77 -17.29
C THR A 311 -4.75 -18.80 -16.17
N ARG A 312 -6.02 -19.02 -16.49
CA ARG A 312 -7.09 -19.12 -15.50
C ARG A 312 -6.85 -20.27 -14.51
N ALA A 313 -6.45 -21.45 -15.00
CA ALA A 313 -6.10 -22.60 -14.17
C ALA A 313 -4.86 -22.36 -13.31
N LEU A 314 -3.85 -21.65 -13.84
CA LEU A 314 -2.62 -21.29 -13.13
C LEU A 314 -2.93 -20.44 -11.87
N TYR A 315 -3.85 -19.49 -11.98
CA TYR A 315 -4.29 -18.65 -10.86
C TYR A 315 -5.38 -19.32 -9.99
N GLY A 316 -5.86 -20.51 -10.37
CA GLY A 316 -6.88 -21.24 -9.62
C GLY A 316 -8.26 -20.63 -9.71
N LEU A 317 -8.64 -20.07 -10.87
CA LEU A 317 -9.97 -19.49 -11.08
C LEU A 317 -11.08 -20.54 -11.16
N ASP A 318 -10.73 -21.79 -11.32
CA ASP A 318 -11.69 -22.91 -11.45
C ASP A 318 -12.04 -23.56 -10.10
N ASP A 319 -11.36 -23.18 -9.00
CA ASP A 319 -11.65 -23.63 -7.64
C ASP A 319 -12.28 -22.49 -6.83
N PRO A 320 -13.52 -22.65 -6.31
CA PRO A 320 -14.18 -21.63 -5.49
C PRO A 320 -13.36 -21.17 -4.27
N ALA A 321 -12.46 -22.02 -3.77
CA ALA A 321 -11.59 -21.66 -2.64
C ALA A 321 -10.51 -20.63 -3.02
N THR A 322 -10.06 -20.62 -4.26
CA THR A 322 -8.95 -19.77 -4.77
C THR A 322 -9.43 -18.70 -5.75
N GLU A 323 -10.61 -18.83 -6.35
CA GLU A 323 -11.12 -17.98 -7.42
C GLU A 323 -10.95 -16.48 -7.12
N ASN A 324 -11.39 -16.05 -5.95
CA ASN A 324 -11.38 -14.62 -5.58
C ASN A 324 -9.95 -14.06 -5.50
N ASN A 325 -9.03 -14.75 -4.79
CA ASN A 325 -7.62 -14.36 -4.72
C ASN A 325 -6.93 -14.51 -6.08
N GLY A 326 -7.29 -15.53 -6.86
CA GLY A 326 -6.80 -15.75 -8.21
C GLY A 326 -7.14 -14.58 -9.15
N ARG A 327 -8.40 -14.14 -9.14
CA ARG A 327 -8.85 -12.95 -9.90
C ARG A 327 -8.07 -11.71 -9.51
N ASN A 328 -7.87 -11.48 -8.22
CA ASN A 328 -7.15 -10.32 -7.70
C ASN A 328 -5.66 -10.34 -8.06
N CYS A 329 -5.00 -11.50 -7.93
CA CYS A 329 -3.60 -11.67 -8.36
C CYS A 329 -3.44 -11.48 -9.87
N LEU A 330 -4.36 -12.03 -10.66
CA LEU A 330 -4.39 -11.87 -12.11
C LEU A 330 -4.63 -10.40 -12.51
N LEU A 331 -5.53 -9.72 -11.81
CA LEU A 331 -5.77 -8.29 -12.00
C LEU A 331 -4.52 -7.46 -11.66
N ALA A 332 -3.82 -7.78 -10.57
CA ALA A 332 -2.57 -7.11 -10.20
C ALA A 332 -1.50 -7.25 -11.31
N ARG A 333 -1.34 -8.46 -11.90
CA ARG A 333 -0.44 -8.68 -13.04
C ARG A 333 -0.83 -7.81 -14.23
N ARG A 334 -2.13 -7.78 -14.61
CA ARG A 334 -2.61 -6.98 -15.75
C ARG A 334 -2.41 -5.48 -15.55
N LEU A 335 -2.50 -5.00 -14.32
CA LEU A 335 -2.27 -3.60 -13.99
C LEU A 335 -0.80 -3.21 -14.15
N VAL A 336 0.14 -4.02 -13.63
CA VAL A 336 1.59 -3.72 -13.79
C VAL A 336 2.03 -3.88 -15.25
N GLU A 337 1.49 -4.84 -15.99
CA GLU A 337 1.71 -5.01 -17.44
C GLU A 337 1.30 -3.76 -18.23
N ARG A 338 0.35 -2.96 -17.70
CA ARG A 338 -0.11 -1.69 -18.27
C ARG A 338 0.50 -0.44 -17.62
N GLY A 339 1.58 -0.60 -16.88
CA GLY A 339 2.36 0.51 -16.33
C GLY A 339 1.84 1.11 -15.02
N VAL A 340 0.96 0.42 -14.28
CA VAL A 340 0.64 0.79 -12.90
C VAL A 340 1.87 0.56 -12.02
N ARG A 341 2.30 1.61 -11.34
CA ARG A 341 3.57 1.58 -10.59
C ARG A 341 3.48 0.83 -9.27
N PHE A 342 2.36 0.95 -8.55
CA PHE A 342 2.20 0.31 -7.25
C PHE A 342 0.82 -0.32 -7.13
N VAL A 343 0.76 -1.63 -6.91
CA VAL A 343 -0.46 -2.38 -6.64
C VAL A 343 -0.38 -2.96 -5.24
N GLN A 344 -1.25 -2.48 -4.35
CA GLN A 344 -1.44 -3.02 -3.01
C GLN A 344 -2.61 -4.00 -3.05
N LEU A 345 -2.35 -5.28 -2.83
CA LEU A 345 -3.38 -6.32 -2.77
C LEU A 345 -3.53 -6.83 -1.34
N TYR A 346 -4.66 -6.56 -0.70
CA TYR A 346 -5.00 -7.11 0.61
C TYR A 346 -5.56 -8.52 0.45
N CYS A 347 -4.80 -9.53 0.87
CA CYS A 347 -5.17 -10.94 0.91
C CYS A 347 -5.53 -11.29 2.35
N GLY A 348 -6.80 -11.17 2.71
CA GLY A 348 -7.29 -11.36 4.07
C GLY A 348 -7.84 -10.09 4.71
N ALA A 349 -8.41 -9.17 3.89
CA ALA A 349 -9.04 -7.94 4.37
C ALA A 349 -10.04 -8.20 5.51
N GLY A 350 -9.93 -7.44 6.60
CA GLY A 350 -10.62 -7.65 7.86
C GLY A 350 -9.86 -8.59 8.80
N SER A 351 -8.54 -8.58 8.71
CA SER A 351 -7.60 -9.32 9.57
C SER A 351 -7.83 -10.84 9.56
N ARG A 352 -8.09 -11.43 8.38
CA ARG A 352 -8.42 -12.86 8.27
C ARG A 352 -7.26 -13.80 8.61
N TRP A 353 -6.01 -13.33 8.62
CA TRP A 353 -4.85 -14.08 9.12
C TRP A 353 -4.75 -14.03 10.66
N ASP A 354 -5.65 -13.31 11.33
CA ASP A 354 -5.69 -13.26 12.78
C ASP A 354 -6.27 -14.55 13.36
N SER A 355 -5.49 -15.28 14.14
CA SER A 355 -5.86 -16.60 14.67
C SER A 355 -5.52 -16.73 16.14
N HIS A 356 -6.25 -15.99 16.97
CA HIS A 356 -6.21 -16.09 18.44
C HIS A 356 -6.81 -17.41 18.97
N GLN A 357 -7.47 -18.16 18.08
CA GLN A 357 -8.01 -19.51 18.32
C GLN A 357 -8.11 -20.25 16.98
N ASP A 358 -8.22 -21.59 17.03
CA ASP A 358 -8.44 -22.43 15.84
C ASP A 358 -7.43 -22.19 14.71
N ILE A 359 -6.12 -22.00 15.00
CA ILE A 359 -5.11 -21.64 14.00
C ILE A 359 -5.03 -22.67 12.86
N GLU A 360 -5.21 -23.96 13.18
CA GLU A 360 -5.18 -25.04 12.18
C GLU A 360 -6.29 -24.86 11.13
N LYS A 361 -7.48 -24.49 11.55
CA LYS A 361 -8.61 -24.25 10.67
C LYS A 361 -8.45 -22.93 9.91
N ASN A 362 -8.16 -21.86 10.63
CA ASN A 362 -8.16 -20.51 10.07
C ASN A 362 -6.97 -20.29 9.12
N HIS A 363 -5.74 -20.60 9.55
CA HIS A 363 -4.57 -20.51 8.69
C HIS A 363 -4.62 -21.52 7.55
N GLY A 364 -5.05 -22.76 7.81
CA GLY A 364 -5.23 -23.76 6.76
C GLY A 364 -6.19 -23.33 5.65
N ALA A 365 -7.31 -22.70 6.01
CA ALA A 365 -8.30 -22.20 5.04
C ALA A 365 -7.75 -21.03 4.22
N ILE A 366 -7.08 -20.05 4.87
CA ILE A 366 -6.58 -18.88 4.17
C ILE A 366 -5.34 -19.21 3.32
N CYS A 367 -4.45 -20.10 3.78
CA CYS A 367 -3.34 -20.63 2.98
C CYS A 367 -3.87 -21.31 1.72
N ARG A 368 -4.87 -22.20 1.84
CA ARG A 368 -5.49 -22.83 0.70
C ARG A 368 -6.04 -21.83 -0.32
N SER A 369 -6.59 -20.72 0.14
CA SER A 369 -7.19 -19.71 -0.75
C SER A 369 -6.15 -18.80 -1.42
N THR A 370 -4.92 -18.68 -0.87
CA THR A 370 -3.91 -17.73 -1.34
C THR A 370 -2.70 -18.38 -2.00
N ASP A 371 -2.31 -19.59 -1.62
CA ASP A 371 -1.07 -20.23 -2.04
C ASP A 371 -0.99 -20.42 -3.57
N LYS A 372 -1.99 -21.07 -4.18
CA LYS A 372 -2.04 -21.28 -5.64
C LYS A 372 -2.09 -19.97 -6.43
N PRO A 373 -2.96 -18.99 -6.08
CA PRO A 373 -2.97 -17.67 -6.71
C PRO A 373 -1.63 -16.94 -6.66
N VAL A 374 -0.95 -16.97 -5.52
CA VAL A 374 0.34 -16.28 -5.33
C VAL A 374 1.44 -16.97 -6.14
N ALA A 375 1.52 -18.30 -6.10
CA ALA A 375 2.45 -19.06 -6.94
C ALA A 375 2.17 -18.85 -8.44
N GLY A 376 0.89 -18.81 -8.83
CA GLY A 376 0.45 -18.49 -10.18
C GLY A 376 0.92 -17.11 -10.65
N LEU A 377 0.85 -16.11 -9.78
CA LEU A 377 1.33 -14.75 -10.06
C LEU A 377 2.84 -14.74 -10.34
N ILE A 378 3.66 -15.38 -9.50
CA ILE A 378 5.12 -15.45 -9.70
C ILE A 378 5.45 -16.14 -11.02
N LYS A 379 4.83 -17.29 -11.29
CA LYS A 379 5.05 -18.05 -12.53
C LYS A 379 4.63 -17.28 -13.78
N ASP A 380 3.50 -16.59 -13.74
CA ASP A 380 3.00 -15.82 -14.88
C ASP A 380 3.86 -14.58 -15.17
N LEU A 381 4.27 -13.85 -14.11
CA LEU A 381 5.22 -12.74 -14.24
C LEU A 381 6.55 -13.23 -14.84
N LYS A 382 7.07 -14.35 -14.36
CA LYS A 382 8.32 -14.94 -14.86
C LYS A 382 8.20 -15.38 -16.33
N ARG A 383 7.13 -16.10 -16.68
CA ARG A 383 6.86 -16.56 -18.04
C ARG A 383 6.75 -15.41 -19.05
N ARG A 384 6.24 -14.27 -18.61
CA ARG A 384 6.06 -13.05 -19.44
C ARG A 384 7.29 -12.14 -19.46
N GLY A 385 8.35 -12.45 -18.74
CA GLY A 385 9.51 -11.57 -18.56
C GLY A 385 9.22 -10.32 -17.71
N LEU A 386 8.07 -10.27 -17.04
CA LEU A 386 7.66 -9.14 -16.21
C LEU A 386 8.27 -9.19 -14.81
N LEU A 387 8.73 -10.38 -14.34
CA LEU A 387 9.28 -10.52 -13.00
C LEU A 387 10.59 -9.75 -12.84
N GLU A 388 11.35 -9.58 -13.91
CA GLU A 388 12.59 -8.81 -13.92
C GLU A 388 12.35 -7.34 -13.52
N ASP A 389 11.25 -6.76 -13.98
CA ASP A 389 10.87 -5.36 -13.79
C ASP A 389 9.81 -5.15 -12.69
N THR A 390 9.27 -6.22 -12.13
CA THR A 390 8.20 -6.16 -11.12
C THR A 390 8.70 -6.74 -9.80
N LEU A 391 8.74 -5.91 -8.77
CA LEU A 391 9.01 -6.34 -7.40
C LEU A 391 7.72 -6.86 -6.76
N VAL A 392 7.69 -8.14 -6.43
CA VAL A 392 6.62 -8.74 -5.63
C VAL A 392 7.05 -8.81 -4.18
N VAL A 393 6.23 -8.29 -3.27
CA VAL A 393 6.44 -8.31 -1.82
C VAL A 393 5.29 -9.07 -1.18
N TRP A 394 5.57 -10.00 -0.29
CA TRP A 394 4.58 -10.76 0.47
C TRP A 394 4.85 -10.69 1.95
N GLY A 395 3.81 -10.48 2.74
CA GLY A 395 3.88 -10.51 4.19
C GLY A 395 2.74 -9.74 4.83
N GLY A 396 2.69 -9.75 6.15
CA GLY A 396 1.73 -9.02 6.96
C GLY A 396 2.39 -8.00 7.88
N GLU A 397 1.59 -7.46 8.80
CA GLU A 397 2.02 -6.41 9.74
C GLU A 397 2.89 -6.92 10.86
N PHE A 398 2.79 -8.20 11.21
CA PHE A 398 3.57 -8.92 12.22
C PHE A 398 3.42 -10.44 12.03
N GLY A 399 4.08 -11.22 12.85
CA GLY A 399 3.96 -12.68 12.94
C GLY A 399 3.11 -13.13 14.13
N ARG A 400 3.33 -14.38 14.55
CA ARG A 400 2.60 -15.00 15.64
C ARG A 400 3.53 -15.55 16.70
N THR A 401 3.05 -15.53 17.98
CA THR A 401 3.81 -16.04 19.13
C THR A 401 3.90 -17.56 19.13
N PRO A 402 5.00 -18.13 19.67
CA PRO A 402 5.08 -19.57 19.90
C PRO A 402 4.20 -20.03 21.08
N MET A 403 3.79 -19.11 21.97
CA MET A 403 2.87 -19.41 23.07
C MET A 403 1.45 -19.54 22.54
N SER A 404 0.67 -20.42 23.19
CA SER A 404 -0.73 -20.59 22.85
C SER A 404 -1.59 -19.46 23.40
N GLU A 405 -2.60 -19.07 22.62
CA GLU A 405 -3.74 -18.35 23.15
C GLU A 405 -4.97 -19.25 23.06
N LYS A 406 -5.78 -19.27 24.09
CA LYS A 406 -6.99 -20.16 24.20
C LYS A 406 -6.73 -21.64 23.92
N GLY A 407 -5.45 -22.06 23.97
CA GLY A 407 -5.06 -23.47 23.81
C GLY A 407 -4.73 -23.92 22.38
N ASP A 408 -5.20 -23.24 21.35
CA ASP A 408 -5.05 -23.64 19.95
C ASP A 408 -4.85 -22.48 18.95
N GLY A 409 -4.72 -21.26 19.45
CA GLY A 409 -4.38 -20.07 18.67
C GLY A 409 -3.04 -19.48 19.09
N ARG A 410 -2.65 -18.38 18.46
CA ARG A 410 -1.42 -17.64 18.72
C ARG A 410 -1.69 -16.14 18.78
N ASP A 411 -1.03 -15.45 19.73
CA ASP A 411 -1.07 -13.98 19.86
C ASP A 411 -0.14 -13.30 18.83
N HIS A 412 -0.15 -11.98 18.73
CA HIS A 412 0.66 -11.20 17.82
C HIS A 412 2.14 -11.19 18.22
N ASN A 413 3.03 -11.28 17.24
CA ASN A 413 4.47 -11.17 17.42
C ASN A 413 5.11 -10.16 16.46
N PRO A 414 5.26 -8.89 16.83
CA PRO A 414 5.95 -7.90 16.01
C PRO A 414 7.48 -7.98 16.11
N TYR A 415 8.04 -8.76 17.04
CA TYR A 415 9.48 -8.78 17.32
C TYR A 415 10.29 -9.69 16.40
N GLY A 416 9.63 -10.60 15.70
CA GLY A 416 10.24 -11.50 14.73
C GLY A 416 9.18 -12.14 13.84
N PHE A 417 9.22 -11.85 12.52
CA PHE A 417 8.31 -12.44 11.56
C PHE A 417 8.94 -12.59 10.19
N THR A 418 8.29 -13.35 9.32
CA THR A 418 8.80 -13.66 7.99
C THR A 418 8.03 -12.91 6.91
N MET A 419 8.78 -12.32 5.99
CA MET A 419 8.31 -11.82 4.72
C MET A 419 9.14 -12.44 3.59
N TRP A 420 8.72 -12.26 2.34
CA TRP A 420 9.56 -12.56 1.20
C TRP A 420 9.35 -11.54 0.06
N MET A 421 10.35 -11.48 -0.80
CA MET A 421 10.34 -10.67 -2.02
C MET A 421 10.75 -11.52 -3.22
N ALA A 422 10.32 -11.11 -4.43
CA ALA A 422 10.73 -11.73 -5.69
C ALA A 422 10.78 -10.69 -6.82
N GLY A 423 11.71 -10.88 -7.76
CA GLY A 423 11.84 -10.03 -8.94
C GLY A 423 12.33 -8.61 -8.65
N GLY A 424 12.26 -7.72 -9.64
CA GLY A 424 12.60 -6.31 -9.52
C GLY A 424 14.00 -6.01 -8.98
N GLY A 425 15.01 -6.86 -9.27
CA GLY A 425 16.38 -6.72 -8.78
C GLY A 425 16.64 -7.34 -7.40
N ILE A 426 15.71 -8.13 -6.88
CA ILE A 426 15.91 -8.93 -5.68
C ILE A 426 16.69 -10.21 -6.04
N LYS A 427 17.67 -10.56 -5.23
CA LYS A 427 18.46 -11.77 -5.37
C LYS A 427 17.61 -13.02 -5.13
N PRO A 428 17.42 -13.89 -6.13
CA PRO A 428 16.55 -15.06 -5.99
C PRO A 428 17.21 -16.16 -5.16
N GLY A 429 16.40 -17.05 -4.57
CA GLY A 429 16.84 -18.26 -3.89
C GLY A 429 17.65 -18.02 -2.60
N VAL A 430 17.47 -16.89 -1.92
CA VAL A 430 18.20 -16.59 -0.68
C VAL A 430 17.27 -16.53 0.54
N THR A 431 17.82 -16.92 1.70
CA THR A 431 17.19 -16.67 3.00
C THR A 431 18.07 -15.69 3.77
N VAL A 432 17.49 -14.58 4.24
CA VAL A 432 18.16 -13.52 4.95
C VAL A 432 17.63 -13.44 6.39
N GLY A 433 18.57 -13.39 7.34
CA GLY A 433 18.29 -13.24 8.76
C GLY A 433 17.69 -14.48 9.40
N ALA A 434 17.55 -14.40 10.72
CA ALA A 434 16.96 -15.45 11.53
C ALA A 434 16.19 -14.88 12.71
N THR A 435 15.18 -15.61 13.18
CA THR A 435 14.63 -15.48 14.51
C THR A 435 15.31 -16.44 15.47
N ASP A 436 15.18 -16.23 16.77
CA ASP A 436 15.65 -17.15 17.79
C ASP A 436 14.99 -18.56 17.67
N ASP A 437 15.46 -19.53 18.44
CA ASP A 437 14.98 -20.92 18.36
C ASP A 437 13.49 -21.08 18.72
N ALA A 438 12.90 -20.09 19.38
CA ALA A 438 11.48 -20.04 19.66
C ALA A 438 10.67 -19.27 18.60
N GLY A 439 11.31 -18.54 17.69
CA GLY A 439 10.63 -17.68 16.71
C GLY A 439 10.05 -16.40 17.32
N LEU A 440 10.56 -15.98 18.50
CA LEU A 440 10.09 -14.79 19.21
C LEU A 440 10.75 -13.50 18.69
N HIS A 441 12.07 -13.47 18.64
CA HIS A 441 12.82 -12.27 18.29
C HIS A 441 13.64 -12.48 17.01
N ALA A 442 13.63 -11.50 16.13
CA ALA A 442 14.64 -11.38 15.09
C ALA A 442 16.00 -11.14 15.75
N ILE A 443 16.99 -11.99 15.47
CA ILE A 443 18.31 -11.98 16.11
C ILE A 443 19.46 -11.75 15.14
N GLU A 444 19.33 -12.17 13.89
CA GLU A 444 20.33 -12.02 12.84
C GLU A 444 19.78 -11.17 11.70
N ASP A 445 20.61 -10.28 11.11
CA ASP A 445 20.24 -9.40 10.01
C ASP A 445 18.85 -8.78 10.18
N ARG A 446 18.59 -8.22 11.33
CA ARG A 446 17.28 -7.68 11.70
C ARG A 446 16.82 -6.60 10.72
N LEU A 447 15.64 -6.79 10.15
CA LEU A 447 15.05 -5.90 9.14
C LEU A 447 13.80 -5.22 9.71
N HIS A 448 13.91 -3.94 10.03
CA HIS A 448 12.74 -3.13 10.43
C HIS A 448 11.87 -2.78 9.22
N VAL A 449 10.60 -2.45 9.46
CA VAL A 449 9.69 -1.95 8.39
C VAL A 449 10.30 -0.80 7.60
N HIS A 450 11.07 0.09 8.24
CA HIS A 450 11.76 1.18 7.54
C HIS A 450 12.85 0.67 6.59
N ASP A 451 13.54 -0.42 6.93
CA ASP A 451 14.56 -1.03 6.07
C ASP A 451 13.91 -1.71 4.85
N LEU A 452 12.74 -2.33 5.08
CA LEU A 452 11.90 -2.87 4.01
C LEU A 452 11.49 -1.78 3.03
N HIS A 453 10.94 -0.66 3.52
CA HIS A 453 10.56 0.50 2.70
C HIS A 453 11.76 1.09 1.96
N ALA A 454 12.90 1.24 2.64
CA ALA A 454 14.15 1.72 2.02
C ALA A 454 14.59 0.82 0.86
N THR A 455 14.48 -0.51 1.04
CA THR A 455 14.87 -1.51 0.04
C THR A 455 13.90 -1.50 -1.16
N ILE A 456 12.60 -1.44 -0.93
CA ILE A 456 11.58 -1.32 -2.00
C ILE A 456 11.80 -0.05 -2.82
N LEU A 457 11.99 1.10 -2.16
CA LEU A 457 12.23 2.38 -2.84
C LEU A 457 13.55 2.36 -3.61
N HIS A 458 14.58 1.69 -3.07
CA HIS A 458 15.85 1.51 -3.78
C HIS A 458 15.67 0.72 -5.08
N CYS A 459 14.94 -0.39 -5.07
CA CYS A 459 14.62 -1.15 -6.28
C CYS A 459 13.85 -0.30 -7.29
N LEU A 460 12.93 0.55 -6.84
CA LEU A 460 12.21 1.52 -7.68
C LEU A 460 13.09 2.70 -8.19
N GLY A 461 14.36 2.77 -7.79
CA GLY A 461 15.27 3.84 -8.20
C GLY A 461 15.15 5.13 -7.38
N ALA A 462 14.64 5.05 -6.15
CA ALA A 462 14.52 6.19 -5.26
C ALA A 462 15.43 6.07 -4.03
N ASP A 463 16.21 7.11 -3.74
CA ASP A 463 16.93 7.25 -2.48
C ASP A 463 15.96 7.73 -1.40
N HIS A 464 15.53 6.84 -0.53
CA HIS A 464 14.57 7.13 0.53
C HIS A 464 15.00 8.24 1.50
N ALA A 465 16.31 8.48 1.63
CA ALA A 465 16.84 9.51 2.53
C ALA A 465 16.83 10.91 1.88
N LYS A 466 16.83 10.97 0.55
CA LYS A 466 16.84 12.19 -0.25
C LYS A 466 15.49 12.51 -0.90
N LEU A 467 14.59 11.55 -0.99
CA LEU A 467 13.22 11.77 -1.44
C LEU A 467 12.46 12.54 -0.35
N ILE A 468 12.39 13.85 -0.48
CA ILE A 468 11.87 14.75 0.54
C ILE A 468 10.57 15.41 0.07
N TYR A 469 9.60 15.45 0.96
CA TYR A 469 8.41 16.29 0.86
C TYR A 469 8.44 17.34 1.99
N ARG A 470 8.26 18.62 1.66
CA ARG A 470 8.21 19.68 2.68
C ARG A 470 6.78 19.89 3.16
N HIS A 471 6.52 19.46 4.38
CA HIS A 471 5.24 19.67 5.05
C HIS A 471 5.39 20.74 6.14
N GLN A 472 4.66 21.85 6.03
CA GLN A 472 4.73 22.98 6.97
C GLN A 472 6.17 23.45 7.28
N GLY A 473 7.03 23.49 6.24
CA GLY A 473 8.43 23.84 6.37
C GLY A 473 9.38 22.71 6.81
N ARG A 474 8.85 21.62 7.36
CA ARG A 474 9.65 20.47 7.80
C ARG A 474 9.92 19.51 6.63
N PRO A 475 11.17 19.07 6.44
CA PRO A 475 11.48 18.02 5.48
C PRO A 475 11.02 16.65 6.02
N GLU A 476 10.11 16.01 5.30
CA GLU A 476 9.60 14.68 5.59
C GLU A 476 10.11 13.69 4.56
N ARG A 477 10.36 12.44 4.97
CA ARG A 477 10.84 11.36 4.10
C ARG A 477 10.09 10.04 4.34
N PRO A 478 10.10 9.06 3.39
CA PRO A 478 9.32 7.82 3.47
C PRO A 478 9.58 7.00 4.73
N THR A 479 10.83 6.92 5.16
CA THR A 479 11.29 6.09 6.28
C THR A 479 11.42 6.86 7.59
N VAL A 480 10.70 7.95 7.73
CA VAL A 480 10.75 8.83 8.90
C VAL A 480 12.19 9.34 9.12
N ASN A 481 12.91 8.84 10.11
CA ASN A 481 14.31 9.21 10.39
C ASN A 481 15.27 8.00 10.31
N GLU A 482 14.78 6.84 9.90
CA GLU A 482 15.48 5.56 9.92
C GLU A 482 15.51 4.92 8.53
N GLY A 483 15.78 3.63 8.48
CA GLY A 483 15.79 2.84 7.27
C GLY A 483 17.17 2.69 6.65
N ARG A 484 17.50 1.44 6.33
CA ARG A 484 18.72 1.05 5.62
C ARG A 484 18.35 0.09 4.51
N VAL A 485 18.91 0.30 3.34
CA VAL A 485 18.75 -0.66 2.23
C VAL A 485 19.42 -1.97 2.59
N CYS A 486 18.67 -3.06 2.57
CA CYS A 486 19.19 -4.40 2.83
C CYS A 486 19.92 -4.93 1.60
N ARG A 487 21.24 -4.73 1.53
CA ARG A 487 22.06 -5.13 0.37
C ARG A 487 22.12 -6.64 0.17
N LYS A 488 21.89 -7.46 1.21
CA LYS A 488 21.86 -8.93 1.10
C LYS A 488 20.68 -9.44 0.27
N LEU A 489 19.64 -8.61 0.10
CA LEU A 489 18.47 -8.89 -0.73
C LEU A 489 18.66 -8.49 -2.21
N LEU A 490 19.67 -7.71 -2.55
CA LEU A 490 19.85 -7.18 -3.89
C LEU A 490 20.74 -8.12 -4.76
N ALA A 491 20.37 -8.24 -6.05
CA ALA A 491 21.11 -9.02 -7.04
C ALA A 491 22.41 -8.35 -7.50
#